data_f1e962679f8e14bc5919705924c5f05d
#
_entry.id   f1e962679f8e14bc5919705924c5f05d
#
_cell.length_a   1.000
_cell.length_b   1.000
_cell.length_c   1.000
_cell.angle_alpha   90.00
_cell.angle_beta   90.00
_cell.angle_gamma   90.00
#
_symmetry.space_group_name_H-M   'P 1'
#
loop_
_entity.id
_entity.type
_entity.pdbx_description
1 polymer ?
#
loop_
_entity_poly.entity_id
_entity_poly.type
_entity_poly.pdbx_seq_one_letter_code
_entity_poly.pdbx_strand_id
1 'polypeptide(L)'
;AVLPYAVGSVYVPPSNILSAAGREILGTRVPGIRTIASTYFEDGSGLPYVQEFDVAPDGIVEQPRIVSGGMVGDSYMRLAAVSELNMHYVSTHFMHPDDLLDEDRGAAEGWEVYKGGLVDYLNWLEKAAPHLRRQTGTECSGAVERFAALTVTTTGTNDAWELTLGNFHDEAWLLFRANDGVPGTVTGGQLTLLTGNLYLLKAEQPTVQILRQEG
;
A
#
# COMPACT_ATOMS: atom_id res chain seq x y z
N ALA A 1 -25.83 20.68 6.22
CA ALA A 1 -25.02 19.44 6.25
C ALA A 1 -25.78 18.37 7.05
N VAL A 2 -25.87 17.16 6.51
CA VAL A 2 -26.56 16.04 7.19
C VAL A 2 -25.66 15.42 8.26
N LEU A 3 -24.35 15.50 8.06
CA LEU A 3 -23.36 14.96 9.00
C LEU A 3 -22.56 16.10 9.63
N PRO A 4 -22.37 16.09 10.96
CA PRO A 4 -21.68 17.16 11.68
C PRO A 4 -20.14 17.07 11.63
N TYR A 5 -19.58 16.10 10.91
CA TYR A 5 -18.15 15.86 10.79
C TYR A 5 -17.67 15.84 9.34
N ALA A 6 -16.39 16.06 9.13
CA ALA A 6 -15.79 16.04 7.83
C ALA A 6 -15.95 14.63 7.19
N VAL A 7 -16.26 14.61 5.91
CA VAL A 7 -16.23 13.37 5.12
C VAL A 7 -14.78 12.90 5.02
N GLY A 8 -14.55 11.63 5.27
CA GLY A 8 -13.23 11.02 5.09
C GLY A 8 -12.77 11.07 3.63
N SER A 9 -11.48 10.96 3.39
CA SER A 9 -10.91 10.99 2.04
C SER A 9 -11.07 9.67 1.26
N VAL A 10 -11.36 8.58 1.95
CA VAL A 10 -11.52 7.24 1.36
C VAL A 10 -12.99 6.87 1.28
N TYR A 11 -13.44 6.55 0.08
CA TYR A 11 -14.78 6.01 -0.15
C TYR A 11 -14.71 4.51 -0.43
N VAL A 12 -15.53 3.76 0.27
CA VAL A 12 -15.69 2.32 0.08
C VAL A 12 -17.06 2.06 -0.52
N PRO A 13 -17.15 1.61 -1.78
CA PRO A 13 -18.43 1.34 -2.42
C PRO A 13 -19.20 0.22 -1.71
N PRO A 14 -20.49 0.39 -1.41
CA PRO A 14 -21.32 -0.71 -0.92
C PRO A 14 -21.31 -1.87 -1.92
N SER A 15 -21.18 -3.09 -1.41
CA SER A 15 -21.09 -4.32 -2.23
C SER A 15 -19.99 -4.28 -3.31
N ASN A 16 -19.00 -3.43 -3.18
CA ASN A 16 -17.93 -3.19 -4.18
C ASN A 16 -18.47 -2.73 -5.56
N ILE A 17 -19.63 -2.14 -5.61
CA ILE A 17 -20.26 -1.70 -6.87
C ILE A 17 -20.32 -0.17 -6.89
N LEU A 18 -19.83 0.39 -7.99
CA LEU A 18 -19.87 1.82 -8.25
C LEU A 18 -19.96 2.03 -9.76
N SER A 19 -21.03 2.68 -10.22
CA SER A 19 -21.15 3.04 -11.63
C SER A 19 -20.16 4.15 -12.01
N ALA A 20 -19.82 4.23 -13.30
CA ALA A 20 -18.99 5.30 -13.83
C ALA A 20 -19.56 6.70 -13.50
N ALA A 21 -20.88 6.88 -13.61
CA ALA A 21 -21.56 8.13 -13.23
C ALA A 21 -21.44 8.40 -11.72
N GLY A 22 -21.52 7.37 -10.87
CA GLY A 22 -21.30 7.50 -9.43
C GLY A 22 -19.88 7.93 -9.11
N ARG A 23 -18.88 7.36 -9.78
CA ARG A 23 -17.47 7.75 -9.66
C ARG A 23 -17.25 9.21 -10.06
N GLU A 24 -17.82 9.64 -11.18
CA GLU A 24 -17.76 11.04 -11.63
C GLU A 24 -18.34 12.01 -10.59
N ILE A 25 -19.49 11.66 -9.99
CA ILE A 25 -20.11 12.48 -8.94
C ILE A 25 -19.19 12.55 -7.70
N LEU A 26 -18.60 11.45 -7.28
CA LEU A 26 -17.67 11.44 -6.14
C LEU A 26 -16.48 12.36 -6.41
N GLY A 27 -15.85 12.26 -7.56
CA GLY A 27 -14.68 13.05 -7.91
C GLY A 27 -14.97 14.54 -8.11
N THR A 28 -16.18 14.90 -8.57
CA THR A 28 -16.50 16.30 -8.95
C THR A 28 -17.37 17.04 -7.94
N ARG A 29 -18.20 16.35 -7.16
CA ARG A 29 -19.21 16.98 -6.30
C ARG A 29 -19.08 16.66 -4.82
N VAL A 30 -18.21 15.73 -4.46
CA VAL A 30 -17.95 15.39 -3.05
C VAL A 30 -16.52 15.81 -2.70
N PRO A 31 -16.31 17.08 -2.32
CA PRO A 31 -14.98 17.57 -2.01
C PRO A 31 -14.40 16.79 -0.82
N GLY A 32 -13.17 16.36 -0.96
CA GLY A 32 -12.47 15.59 0.05
C GLY A 32 -12.36 14.10 -0.26
N ILE A 33 -13.19 13.51 -1.12
CA ILE A 33 -12.95 12.15 -1.61
C ILE A 33 -11.78 12.18 -2.59
N ARG A 34 -10.73 11.46 -2.23
CA ARG A 34 -9.50 11.33 -3.02
C ARG A 34 -9.20 9.90 -3.39
N THR A 35 -9.87 8.95 -2.74
CA THR A 35 -9.59 7.52 -2.84
C THR A 35 -10.87 6.74 -2.95
N ILE A 36 -10.88 5.77 -3.85
CA ILE A 36 -11.93 4.76 -3.95
C ILE A 36 -11.29 3.40 -3.70
N ALA A 37 -11.80 2.70 -2.68
CA ALA A 37 -11.32 1.40 -2.29
C ALA A 37 -12.23 0.29 -2.82
N SER A 38 -11.69 -0.56 -3.68
CA SER A 38 -12.32 -1.75 -4.25
C SER A 38 -13.67 -1.49 -4.93
N THR A 39 -13.67 -1.40 -6.23
CA THR A 39 -14.87 -1.12 -7.00
C THR A 39 -14.99 -2.00 -8.24
N TYR A 40 -16.22 -2.25 -8.65
CA TYR A 40 -16.58 -2.87 -9.92
C TYR A 40 -17.51 -1.91 -10.65
N PHE A 41 -17.24 -1.65 -11.92
CA PHE A 41 -18.16 -0.86 -12.74
C PHE A 41 -19.19 -1.76 -13.40
N GLU A 42 -20.45 -1.37 -13.31
CA GLU A 42 -21.52 -1.96 -14.11
C GLU A 42 -21.56 -1.26 -15.48
N ASP A 43 -20.69 -1.69 -16.39
CA ASP A 43 -20.63 -1.15 -17.75
C ASP A 43 -21.32 -2.06 -18.80
N GLY A 44 -21.94 -3.13 -18.33
CA GLY A 44 -22.58 -4.13 -19.21
C GLY A 44 -21.61 -5.10 -19.89
N SER A 45 -20.29 -4.95 -19.67
CA SER A 45 -19.29 -5.88 -20.22
C SER A 45 -19.28 -7.23 -19.50
N GLY A 46 -19.86 -7.32 -18.31
CA GLY A 46 -19.83 -8.49 -17.45
C GLY A 46 -18.47 -8.78 -16.84
N LEU A 47 -17.49 -7.91 -17.03
CA LEU A 47 -16.16 -8.05 -16.45
C LEU A 47 -16.02 -7.10 -15.24
N PRO A 48 -15.46 -7.57 -14.11
CA PRO A 48 -15.16 -6.71 -12.99
C PRO A 48 -14.05 -5.75 -13.39
N TYR A 49 -14.15 -4.51 -12.91
CA TYR A 49 -13.04 -3.56 -12.98
C TYR A 49 -11.96 -3.97 -11.98
N VAL A 50 -10.74 -4.14 -12.45
CA VAL A 50 -9.60 -4.48 -11.62
C VAL A 50 -8.88 -3.19 -11.25
N GLN A 51 -8.83 -2.90 -9.96
CA GLN A 51 -8.04 -1.78 -9.45
C GLN A 51 -6.59 -2.18 -9.25
N GLU A 52 -5.71 -1.23 -9.46
CA GLU A 52 -4.31 -1.26 -9.04
C GLU A 52 -4.09 -0.22 -7.93
N PHE A 53 -3.00 -0.34 -7.17
CA PHE A 53 -2.58 0.73 -6.25
C PHE A 53 -1.92 1.84 -7.07
N ASP A 54 -2.73 2.71 -7.64
CA ASP A 54 -2.27 3.74 -8.57
C ASP A 54 -3.19 4.98 -8.51
N VAL A 55 -2.77 6.03 -9.19
CA VAL A 55 -3.57 7.22 -9.44
C VAL A 55 -4.23 7.07 -10.81
N ALA A 56 -5.55 6.89 -10.80
CA ALA A 56 -6.32 6.75 -12.03
C ALA A 56 -6.31 8.04 -12.88
N PRO A 57 -6.67 7.96 -14.18
CA PRO A 57 -6.66 9.13 -15.07
C PRO A 57 -7.53 10.30 -14.63
N ASP A 58 -8.53 10.05 -13.79
CA ASP A 58 -9.38 11.07 -13.18
C ASP A 58 -8.79 11.70 -11.90
N GLY A 59 -7.57 11.30 -11.53
CA GLY A 59 -6.86 11.80 -10.35
C GLY A 59 -7.28 11.14 -9.03
N ILE A 60 -8.20 10.17 -9.06
CA ILE A 60 -8.60 9.42 -7.88
C ILE A 60 -7.60 8.29 -7.62
N VAL A 61 -7.16 8.17 -6.39
CA VAL A 61 -6.32 7.04 -5.95
C VAL A 61 -7.17 5.78 -5.84
N GLU A 62 -6.69 4.68 -6.36
CA GLU A 62 -7.31 3.37 -6.24
C GLU A 62 -6.60 2.53 -5.18
N GLN A 63 -7.39 1.88 -4.33
CA GLN A 63 -6.88 0.95 -3.30
C GLN A 63 -7.64 -0.37 -3.38
N PRO A 64 -7.12 -1.39 -4.08
CA PRO A 64 -7.68 -2.73 -4.09
C PRO A 64 -7.81 -3.31 -2.68
N ARG A 65 -8.80 -4.15 -2.48
CA ARG A 65 -9.03 -4.90 -1.23
C ARG A 65 -8.93 -6.39 -1.53
N ILE A 66 -7.71 -6.90 -1.52
CA ILE A 66 -7.42 -8.27 -1.98
C ILE A 66 -7.64 -9.27 -0.85
N VAL A 67 -7.16 -8.95 0.36
CA VAL A 67 -7.33 -9.79 1.54
C VAL A 67 -8.55 -9.33 2.34
N SER A 68 -9.41 -10.25 2.73
CA SER A 68 -10.65 -9.92 3.44
C SER A 68 -11.03 -10.94 4.51
N GLY A 69 -11.86 -10.51 5.48
CA GLY A 69 -12.42 -11.32 6.55
C GLY A 69 -11.50 -11.49 7.75
N GLY A 70 -12.00 -12.11 8.80
CA GLY A 70 -11.28 -12.39 10.05
C GLY A 70 -10.73 -13.80 10.15
N MET A 71 -11.21 -14.74 9.32
CA MET A 71 -10.76 -16.15 9.28
C MET A 71 -9.67 -16.32 8.19
N VAL A 72 -8.55 -15.65 8.38
CA VAL A 72 -7.47 -15.52 7.38
C VAL A 72 -6.33 -16.54 7.56
N GLY A 73 -6.59 -17.65 8.17
CA GLY A 73 -5.57 -18.67 8.48
C GLY A 73 -5.18 -19.57 7.31
N ASP A 74 -5.90 -19.54 6.19
CA ASP A 74 -5.69 -20.46 5.08
C ASP A 74 -4.51 -20.06 4.17
N SER A 75 -4.04 -21.04 3.40
CA SER A 75 -2.90 -20.86 2.50
C SER A 75 -3.20 -19.92 1.33
N TYR A 76 -4.47 -19.84 0.90
CA TYR A 76 -4.88 -18.96 -0.19
C TYR A 76 -4.76 -17.48 0.22
N MET A 77 -5.26 -17.12 1.41
CA MET A 77 -5.18 -15.76 1.92
C MET A 77 -3.72 -15.32 2.16
N ARG A 78 -2.90 -16.24 2.64
CA ARG A 78 -1.45 -15.98 2.78
C ARG A 78 -0.78 -15.77 1.42
N LEU A 79 -1.12 -16.59 0.43
CA LEU A 79 -0.62 -16.41 -0.95
C LEU A 79 -1.07 -15.07 -1.52
N ALA A 80 -2.34 -14.70 -1.34
CA ALA A 80 -2.87 -13.42 -1.79
C ALA A 80 -2.12 -12.24 -1.15
N ALA A 81 -1.93 -12.26 0.17
CA ALA A 81 -1.21 -11.20 0.89
C ALA A 81 0.26 -11.07 0.45
N VAL A 82 0.98 -12.20 0.28
CA VAL A 82 2.36 -12.17 -0.21
C VAL A 82 2.44 -11.71 -1.66
N SER A 83 1.48 -12.11 -2.50
CA SER A 83 1.41 -11.67 -3.90
C SER A 83 1.17 -10.16 -3.97
N GLU A 84 0.21 -9.63 -3.19
CA GLU A 84 -0.07 -8.20 -3.10
C GLU A 84 1.19 -7.42 -2.68
N LEU A 85 1.88 -7.85 -1.62
CA LEU A 85 3.11 -7.23 -1.15
C LEU A 85 4.24 -7.26 -2.20
N ASN A 86 4.39 -8.35 -2.94
CA ASN A 86 5.44 -8.46 -3.95
C ASN A 86 5.13 -7.68 -5.24
N MET A 87 3.86 -7.53 -5.58
CA MET A 87 3.44 -6.84 -6.79
C MET A 87 3.29 -5.32 -6.58
N HIS A 88 2.82 -4.90 -5.39
CA HIS A 88 2.42 -3.52 -5.12
C HIS A 88 3.13 -2.89 -3.93
N TYR A 89 3.92 -3.64 -3.16
CA TYR A 89 4.55 -3.19 -1.90
C TYR A 89 3.55 -2.70 -0.84
N VAL A 90 2.29 -3.10 -0.95
CA VAL A 90 1.17 -2.75 -0.09
C VAL A 90 0.47 -4.04 0.33
N SER A 91 -0.14 -4.06 1.50
CA SER A 91 -1.13 -5.06 1.87
C SER A 91 -2.34 -4.36 2.46
N THR A 92 -3.51 -4.62 1.88
CA THR A 92 -4.78 -4.11 2.38
C THR A 92 -5.59 -5.27 2.96
N HIS A 93 -6.22 -5.02 4.10
CA HIS A 93 -7.12 -5.98 4.72
C HIS A 93 -8.48 -5.36 4.93
N PHE A 94 -9.50 -6.03 4.41
CA PHE A 94 -10.87 -5.61 4.52
C PHE A 94 -11.64 -6.49 5.51
N MET A 95 -12.33 -5.87 6.45
CA MET A 95 -13.17 -6.54 7.42
C MET A 95 -14.55 -5.89 7.49
N HIS A 96 -15.56 -6.70 7.68
CA HIS A 96 -16.87 -6.23 8.08
C HIS A 96 -17.01 -6.30 9.61
N PRO A 97 -17.33 -5.19 10.28
CA PRO A 97 -17.55 -5.21 11.73
C PRO A 97 -18.71 -6.13 12.16
N ASP A 98 -19.65 -6.41 11.25
CA ASP A 98 -20.81 -7.26 11.44
C ASP A 98 -20.59 -8.73 11.05
N ASP A 99 -19.36 -9.14 10.71
CA ASP A 99 -19.04 -10.54 10.41
C ASP A 99 -19.44 -11.49 11.56
N LEU A 100 -19.40 -11.01 12.81
CA LEU A 100 -19.81 -11.76 13.98
C LEU A 100 -21.33 -11.93 14.14
N LEU A 101 -22.11 -11.27 13.31
CA LEU A 101 -23.58 -11.39 13.27
C LEU A 101 -24.06 -12.26 12.10
N ASP A 102 -23.14 -12.63 11.22
CA ASP A 102 -23.42 -13.38 10.01
C ASP A 102 -23.00 -14.86 10.18
N GLU A 103 -23.97 -15.77 10.07
CA GLU A 103 -23.76 -17.21 10.27
C GLU A 103 -22.77 -17.82 9.26
N ASP A 104 -22.66 -17.24 8.06
CA ASP A 104 -21.77 -17.70 7.01
C ASP A 104 -20.35 -17.12 7.13
N ARG A 105 -20.12 -16.16 8.04
CA ARG A 105 -18.85 -15.45 8.15
C ARG A 105 -18.12 -15.61 9.48
N GLY A 106 -18.77 -15.46 10.60
CA GLY A 106 -18.05 -15.53 11.88
C GLY A 106 -18.92 -15.71 13.11
N ALA A 107 -20.25 -15.67 12.98
CA ALA A 107 -21.16 -15.79 14.12
C ALA A 107 -21.04 -17.15 14.83
N ALA A 108 -20.83 -18.22 14.07
CA ALA A 108 -20.69 -19.57 14.62
C ALA A 108 -19.42 -19.75 15.44
N GLU A 109 -18.34 -19.03 15.11
CA GLU A 109 -17.03 -19.13 15.75
C GLU A 109 -16.92 -18.27 17.02
N GLY A 110 -17.62 -17.15 17.04
CA GLY A 110 -17.60 -16.18 18.11
C GLY A 110 -16.35 -15.30 18.14
N TRP A 111 -16.40 -14.26 18.98
CA TRP A 111 -15.40 -13.20 19.02
C TRP A 111 -13.97 -13.66 19.30
N GLU A 112 -13.78 -14.57 20.25
CA GLU A 112 -12.42 -14.96 20.66
C GLU A 112 -11.69 -15.75 19.57
N VAL A 113 -12.40 -16.63 18.85
CA VAL A 113 -11.83 -17.40 17.74
C VAL A 113 -11.54 -16.47 16.54
N TYR A 114 -12.50 -15.62 16.20
CA TYR A 114 -12.36 -14.65 15.12
C TYR A 114 -11.17 -13.68 15.34
N LYS A 115 -11.10 -13.09 16.54
CA LYS A 115 -10.01 -12.23 16.96
C LYS A 115 -8.66 -12.97 16.97
N GLY A 116 -8.65 -14.22 17.49
CA GLY A 116 -7.45 -15.06 17.51
C GLY A 116 -6.89 -15.29 16.11
N GLY A 117 -7.74 -15.67 15.16
CA GLY A 117 -7.36 -15.86 13.76
C GLY A 117 -6.77 -14.61 13.11
N LEU A 118 -7.39 -13.45 13.36
CA LEU A 118 -6.88 -12.18 12.87
C LEU A 118 -5.51 -11.81 13.49
N VAL A 119 -5.35 -12.00 14.80
CA VAL A 119 -4.08 -11.73 15.49
C VAL A 119 -2.98 -12.65 14.96
N ASP A 120 -3.24 -13.93 14.77
CA ASP A 120 -2.29 -14.88 14.21
C ASP A 120 -1.89 -14.53 12.78
N TYR A 121 -2.83 -14.09 11.95
CA TYR A 121 -2.56 -13.60 10.61
C TYR A 121 -1.66 -12.35 10.63
N LEU A 122 -1.98 -11.35 11.45
CA LEU A 122 -1.18 -10.12 11.54
C LEU A 122 0.22 -10.39 12.05
N ASN A 123 0.39 -11.28 13.05
CA ASN A 123 1.70 -11.69 13.54
C ASN A 123 2.51 -12.42 12.45
N TRP A 124 1.87 -13.26 11.65
CA TRP A 124 2.51 -13.91 10.52
C TRP A 124 2.95 -12.90 9.47
N LEU A 125 2.08 -11.93 9.13
CA LEU A 125 2.36 -10.89 8.14
C LEU A 125 3.55 -10.01 8.57
N GLU A 126 3.58 -9.57 9.82
CA GLU A 126 4.68 -8.78 10.38
C GLU A 126 6.01 -9.56 10.39
N LYS A 127 5.95 -10.87 10.62
CA LYS A 127 7.14 -11.73 10.54
C LYS A 127 7.60 -11.93 9.09
N ALA A 128 6.68 -12.06 8.14
CA ALA A 128 6.99 -12.22 6.72
C ALA A 128 7.51 -10.93 6.08
N ALA A 129 7.01 -9.78 6.55
CA ALA A 129 7.36 -8.44 6.05
C ALA A 129 7.73 -7.50 7.22
N PRO A 130 8.91 -7.66 7.85
CA PRO A 130 9.28 -6.96 9.08
C PRO A 130 9.45 -5.44 8.91
N HIS A 131 9.55 -4.95 7.68
CA HIS A 131 9.64 -3.52 7.38
C HIS A 131 8.29 -2.91 6.95
N LEU A 132 7.20 -3.65 7.10
CA LEU A 132 5.87 -3.18 6.77
C LEU A 132 5.47 -2.01 7.67
N ARG A 133 5.03 -0.91 7.07
CA ARG A 133 4.55 0.27 7.79
C ARG A 133 3.03 0.18 7.94
N ARG A 134 2.54 0.33 9.17
CA ARG A 134 1.10 0.41 9.43
C ARG A 134 0.57 1.77 9.00
N GLN A 135 -0.47 1.78 8.19
CA GLN A 135 -1.05 3.00 7.64
C GLN A 135 -2.59 2.94 7.66
N THR A 136 -3.21 4.08 7.83
CA THR A 136 -4.63 4.25 7.52
C THR A 136 -4.82 4.31 6.00
N GLY A 137 -6.06 4.13 5.51
CA GLY A 137 -6.36 4.26 4.08
C GLY A 137 -5.95 5.62 3.51
N THR A 138 -6.08 6.70 4.27
CA THR A 138 -5.65 8.05 3.87
C THR A 138 -4.13 8.16 3.73
N GLU A 139 -3.38 7.60 4.67
CA GLU A 139 -1.90 7.58 4.60
C GLU A 139 -1.40 6.72 3.46
N CYS A 140 -2.06 5.57 3.23
CA CYS A 140 -1.77 4.70 2.09
C CYS A 140 -2.00 5.44 0.75
N SER A 141 -3.11 6.20 0.63
CA SER A 141 -3.36 7.01 -0.56
C SER A 141 -2.25 8.03 -0.80
N GLY A 142 -1.82 8.73 0.24
CA GLY A 142 -0.69 9.64 0.14
C GLY A 142 0.62 8.94 -0.26
N ALA A 143 0.82 7.68 0.17
CA ALA A 143 1.97 6.89 -0.25
C ALA A 143 1.90 6.50 -1.73
N VAL A 144 0.72 6.10 -2.23
CA VAL A 144 0.48 5.81 -3.65
C VAL A 144 0.70 7.04 -4.52
N GLU A 145 0.14 8.20 -4.14
CA GLU A 145 0.37 9.47 -4.85
C GLU A 145 1.86 9.83 -4.93
N ARG A 146 2.58 9.71 -3.82
CA ARG A 146 4.02 9.98 -3.78
C ARG A 146 4.80 8.99 -4.65
N PHE A 147 4.45 7.70 -4.59
CA PHE A 147 5.08 6.68 -5.42
C PHE A 147 4.87 6.94 -6.91
N ALA A 148 3.64 7.25 -7.33
CA ALA A 148 3.31 7.54 -8.73
C ALA A 148 4.03 8.81 -9.26
N ALA A 149 4.23 9.81 -8.40
CA ALA A 149 4.90 11.05 -8.79
C ALA A 149 6.43 10.99 -8.71
N LEU A 150 7.01 10.08 -7.91
CA LEU A 150 8.42 10.02 -7.63
C LEU A 150 9.23 9.64 -8.86
N THR A 151 10.27 10.40 -9.15
CA THR A 151 11.27 10.03 -10.14
C THR A 151 12.63 9.84 -9.47
N VAL A 152 13.40 8.85 -9.89
CA VAL A 152 14.73 8.57 -9.35
C VAL A 152 15.75 8.56 -10.46
N THR A 153 16.75 9.41 -10.33
CA THR A 153 17.93 9.42 -11.21
C THR A 153 19.14 8.99 -10.38
N THR A 154 19.87 8.00 -10.87
CA THR A 154 21.07 7.51 -10.21
C THR A 154 22.28 7.86 -11.07
N THR A 155 23.28 8.46 -10.44
CA THR A 155 24.60 8.66 -11.00
C THR A 155 25.61 7.93 -10.12
N GLY A 156 26.78 7.59 -10.67
CA GLY A 156 27.81 6.88 -9.90
C GLY A 156 29.21 7.29 -10.33
N THR A 157 30.09 7.37 -9.34
CA THR A 157 31.54 7.45 -9.52
C THR A 157 32.17 6.18 -8.95
N ASN A 158 33.50 6.05 -9.01
CA ASN A 158 34.20 4.96 -8.35
C ASN A 158 34.00 5.00 -6.82
N ASP A 159 33.75 6.18 -6.26
CA ASP A 159 33.74 6.42 -4.82
C ASP A 159 32.33 6.48 -4.20
N ALA A 160 31.29 6.70 -5.01
CA ALA A 160 29.94 6.87 -4.51
C ALA A 160 28.84 6.58 -5.55
N TRP A 161 27.65 6.24 -5.05
CA TRP A 161 26.38 6.39 -5.76
C TRP A 161 25.67 7.64 -5.27
N GLU A 162 25.10 8.38 -6.18
CA GLU A 162 24.29 9.55 -5.90
C GLU A 162 22.90 9.35 -6.50
N LEU A 163 21.86 9.49 -5.68
CA LEU A 163 20.46 9.40 -6.08
C LEU A 163 19.84 10.79 -5.96
N THR A 164 19.20 11.23 -7.04
CA THR A 164 18.38 12.45 -7.06
C THR A 164 16.93 12.05 -7.23
N LEU A 165 16.10 12.45 -6.27
CA LEU A 165 14.68 12.14 -6.21
C LEU A 165 13.87 13.37 -6.63
N GLY A 166 13.29 13.33 -7.85
CA GLY A 166 12.33 14.34 -8.30
C GLY A 166 10.96 14.12 -7.68
N ASN A 167 10.24 15.20 -7.42
CA ASN A 167 8.96 15.21 -6.70
C ASN A 167 9.02 14.59 -5.30
N PHE A 168 10.20 14.66 -4.67
CA PHE A 168 10.38 14.26 -3.29
C PHE A 168 9.51 15.13 -2.37
N HIS A 169 8.84 14.50 -1.38
CA HIS A 169 7.98 15.21 -0.44
C HIS A 169 8.57 15.23 0.98
N ASP A 170 8.57 14.11 1.68
CA ASP A 170 9.04 14.01 3.06
C ASP A 170 9.98 12.81 3.27
N GLU A 171 9.62 11.66 2.73
CA GLU A 171 10.43 10.45 2.73
C GLU A 171 10.12 9.60 1.49
N ALA A 172 11.09 8.82 1.05
CA ALA A 172 10.90 7.82 0.01
C ALA A 172 11.58 6.50 0.38
N TRP A 173 10.92 5.39 0.10
CA TRP A 173 11.44 4.06 0.37
C TRP A 173 11.77 3.36 -0.95
N LEU A 174 13.02 2.94 -1.08
CA LEU A 174 13.57 2.40 -2.31
C LEU A 174 14.29 1.09 -2.03
N LEU A 175 14.21 0.15 -2.98
CA LEU A 175 15.10 -1.00 -3.02
C LEU A 175 16.39 -0.60 -3.75
N PHE A 176 17.50 -0.65 -3.04
CA PHE A 176 18.83 -0.34 -3.59
C PHE A 176 19.65 -1.62 -3.71
N ARG A 177 20.11 -1.93 -4.92
CA ARG A 177 20.98 -3.07 -5.19
C ARG A 177 22.39 -2.60 -5.55
N ALA A 178 23.35 -2.92 -4.70
CA ALA A 178 24.77 -2.62 -4.93
C ALA A 178 25.42 -3.72 -5.78
N ASN A 179 25.44 -3.54 -7.10
CA ASN A 179 26.03 -4.54 -8.01
C ASN A 179 27.55 -4.43 -8.11
N ASP A 180 28.09 -3.26 -7.80
CA ASP A 180 29.50 -2.92 -7.97
C ASP A 180 30.00 -2.16 -6.72
N GLY A 181 30.53 -2.89 -5.77
CA GLY A 181 31.06 -2.35 -4.51
C GLY A 181 30.17 -2.62 -3.31
N VAL A 182 30.63 -2.21 -2.15
CA VAL A 182 29.95 -2.36 -0.87
C VAL A 182 29.53 -0.97 -0.37
N PRO A 183 28.26 -0.77 0.00
CA PRO A 183 27.82 0.50 0.58
C PRO A 183 28.48 0.79 1.94
N GLY A 184 28.93 2.02 2.10
CA GLY A 184 29.47 2.57 3.32
C GLY A 184 28.57 3.63 3.93
N THR A 185 29.15 4.81 4.20
CA THR A 185 28.43 5.94 4.80
C THR A 185 27.34 6.46 3.86
N VAL A 186 26.16 6.73 4.42
CA VAL A 186 25.01 7.30 3.72
C VAL A 186 24.77 8.71 4.21
N THR A 187 24.54 9.64 3.28
CA THR A 187 24.10 11.00 3.56
C THR A 187 22.75 11.24 2.90
N GLY A 188 21.82 11.89 3.59
CA GLY A 188 20.47 12.17 3.08
C GLY A 188 19.47 11.02 3.23
N GLY A 189 19.85 9.96 3.95
CA GLY A 189 18.98 8.83 4.21
C GLY A 189 19.60 7.76 5.09
N GLN A 190 18.93 6.62 5.16
CA GLN A 190 19.35 5.45 5.94
C GLN A 190 19.30 4.21 5.05
N LEU A 191 20.30 3.33 5.19
CA LEU A 191 20.42 2.10 4.41
C LEU A 191 20.39 0.89 5.35
N THR A 192 19.48 -0.04 5.11
CA THR A 192 19.35 -1.29 5.88
C THR A 192 19.58 -2.47 4.95
N LEU A 193 20.53 -3.35 5.28
CA LEU A 193 20.76 -4.57 4.54
C LEU A 193 19.55 -5.51 4.67
N LEU A 194 19.00 -5.96 3.56
CA LEU A 194 17.94 -6.97 3.51
C LEU A 194 18.53 -8.37 3.30
N THR A 195 19.23 -8.55 2.20
CA THR A 195 19.88 -9.84 1.88
C THR A 195 20.94 -9.66 0.78
N GLY A 196 22.07 -10.33 0.90
CA GLY A 196 23.15 -10.27 -0.11
C GLY A 196 23.60 -8.83 -0.37
N ASN A 197 23.36 -8.34 -1.60
CA ASN A 197 23.67 -6.97 -2.01
C ASN A 197 22.41 -6.08 -2.16
N LEU A 198 21.26 -6.51 -1.62
CA LEU A 198 20.01 -5.79 -1.65
C LEU A 198 19.76 -5.07 -0.32
N TYR A 199 19.46 -3.81 -0.39
CA TYR A 199 19.23 -2.93 0.75
C TYR A 199 17.88 -2.23 0.62
N LEU A 200 17.28 -1.91 1.76
CA LEU A 200 16.19 -0.94 1.88
C LEU A 200 16.81 0.43 2.16
N LEU A 201 16.60 1.36 1.27
CA LEU A 201 16.99 2.76 1.42
C LEU A 201 15.76 3.58 1.83
N LYS A 202 15.84 4.22 2.99
CA LYS A 202 14.94 5.31 3.36
C LYS A 202 15.61 6.62 2.99
N ALA A 203 15.17 7.27 1.95
CA ALA A 203 15.61 8.62 1.61
C ALA A 203 14.84 9.64 2.48
N GLU A 204 15.57 10.51 3.15
CA GLU A 204 15.04 11.57 4.02
C GLU A 204 15.34 12.98 3.44
N GLN A 205 16.03 13.01 2.30
CA GLN A 205 16.35 14.22 1.53
C GLN A 205 16.16 13.93 0.02
N PRO A 206 15.93 14.95 -0.79
CA PRO A 206 15.80 14.79 -2.25
C PRO A 206 17.09 14.32 -2.94
N THR A 207 18.22 14.40 -2.27
CA THR A 207 19.50 13.86 -2.74
C THR A 207 20.07 12.94 -1.68
N VAL A 208 20.41 11.71 -2.09
CA VAL A 208 21.07 10.72 -1.23
C VAL A 208 22.40 10.35 -1.83
N GLN A 209 23.44 10.40 -1.03
CA GLN A 209 24.77 9.91 -1.38
C GLN A 209 25.12 8.68 -0.56
N ILE A 210 25.60 7.64 -1.21
CA ILE A 210 26.06 6.40 -0.60
C ILE A 210 27.52 6.21 -0.99
N LEU A 211 28.44 6.36 -0.05
CA LEU A 211 29.86 6.14 -0.32
C LEU A 211 30.12 4.67 -0.55
N ARG A 212 31.07 4.35 -1.41
CA ARG A 212 31.60 2.98 -1.57
C ARG A 212 32.67 2.75 -0.52
N GLN A 213 32.66 1.59 0.09
CA GLN A 213 33.77 1.15 0.91
C GLN A 213 34.95 0.75 0.00
N GLU A 214 36.15 1.16 0.35
CA GLU A 214 37.36 0.61 -0.25
C GLU A 214 37.43 -0.89 0.11
N GLY A 215 37.57 -1.74 -0.89
CA GLY A 215 37.68 -3.19 -0.76
C GLY A 215 39.04 -3.63 -0.22
#